data_c573bd2db1774d2184ed38366cb7dbfd
#
_entry.id   c573bd2db1774d2184ed38366cb7dbfd
#
_cell.length_a   1.000
_cell.length_b   1.000
_cell.length_c   1.000
_cell.angle_alpha   90.00
_cell.angle_beta   90.00
_cell.angle_gamma   90.00
#
_symmetry.space_group_name_H-M   'P 1'
#
loop_
_entity.id
_entity.type
_entity.pdbx_description
1 polymer ?
#
loop_
_entity_poly.entity_id
_entity_poly.type
_entity_poly.pdbx_seq_one_letter_code
_entity_poly.pdbx_strand_id
1 'polypeptide(L)'
;MAFGGQGTGINTPTAALTATMNAITEKFIYPVVADNTFLPSILFWAMQRQGKKFGMGELIYPAMFMENLSGGAYYGTEILTPNVVDTVTPIDQRWRPYYQNVSIPVTDIVLNRGSALDIINTKWIEATGSLLMKLSRALWHQPPQNTSLDIDDIDSWVFQQANVIGGIDRSVAANSWFKAQAPVPAGGTALTPVVANSAFGLVGQFGYDLPDIMTLPPISFYNFQNSFTQLIRYTNNIQDEGAMQAGFRSHFIFNTALCFPDPFVPTGKGYLLNSKYIFPVWHRADYFVCDPFIQPSNQRVLVSNLYTTWQMSCISPRMNGSYSGVN
;
A
#
# COMPACT_ATOMS: atom_id res chain seq x y z
N MET A 1 67.54 -0.83 17.36
CA MET A 1 66.53 -1.86 17.07
C MET A 1 65.29 -1.19 16.53
N ALA A 2 65.09 -1.25 15.25
CA ALA A 2 63.88 -0.68 14.61
C ALA A 2 62.76 -1.72 14.74
N PHE A 3 61.73 -1.39 15.47
CA PHE A 3 60.48 -2.15 15.40
C PHE A 3 59.80 -1.81 14.08
N GLY A 4 59.98 -2.69 13.11
CA GLY A 4 59.23 -2.63 11.88
C GLY A 4 57.73 -2.82 12.19
N GLY A 5 56.98 -1.74 12.17
CA GLY A 5 55.54 -1.80 12.24
C GLY A 5 54.99 -2.47 10.99
N GLN A 6 54.63 -3.72 11.10
CA GLN A 6 53.82 -4.40 10.13
C GLN A 6 52.40 -3.82 10.19
N GLY A 7 52.23 -2.74 9.49
CA GLY A 7 50.90 -2.16 9.25
C GLY A 7 50.14 -2.92 8.16
N THR A 8 50.22 -4.25 8.20
CA THR A 8 49.49 -5.07 7.24
C THR A 8 48.27 -5.70 7.89
N GLY A 9 47.13 -5.30 7.48
CA GLY A 9 45.99 -6.20 7.60
C GLY A 9 45.04 -6.02 8.76
N ILE A 10 44.90 -4.83 9.30
CA ILE A 10 43.80 -4.57 10.26
C ILE A 10 42.44 -4.45 9.52
N ASN A 11 42.46 -4.41 8.21
CA ASN A 11 41.21 -4.35 7.43
C ASN A 11 40.55 -5.72 7.22
N THR A 12 41.26 -6.80 7.45
CA THR A 12 40.75 -8.13 7.17
C THR A 12 39.59 -8.57 8.06
N PRO A 13 39.58 -8.31 9.40
CA PRO A 13 38.40 -8.70 10.20
C PRO A 13 37.14 -7.94 9.84
N THR A 14 37.26 -6.63 9.56
CA THR A 14 36.08 -5.81 9.19
C THR A 14 35.58 -6.18 7.80
N ALA A 15 36.48 -6.38 6.83
CA ALA A 15 36.11 -6.79 5.48
C ALA A 15 35.49 -8.20 5.46
N ALA A 16 36.06 -9.14 6.20
CA ALA A 16 35.52 -10.49 6.34
C ALA A 16 34.15 -10.49 7.04
N LEU A 17 34.00 -9.68 8.09
CA LEU A 17 32.71 -9.51 8.78
C LEU A 17 31.68 -8.89 7.86
N THR A 18 32.04 -7.86 7.10
CA THR A 18 31.16 -7.21 6.13
C THR A 18 30.75 -8.19 5.04
N ALA A 19 31.67 -9.00 4.51
CA ALA A 19 31.35 -10.02 3.51
C ALA A 19 30.38 -11.07 4.06
N THR A 20 30.59 -11.53 5.29
CA THR A 20 29.70 -12.48 5.96
C THR A 20 28.31 -11.88 6.19
N MET A 21 28.24 -10.62 6.64
CA MET A 21 26.99 -9.89 6.83
C MET A 21 26.23 -9.75 5.53
N ASN A 22 26.92 -9.38 4.44
CA ASN A 22 26.30 -9.24 3.13
C ASN A 22 25.76 -10.59 2.62
N ALA A 23 26.51 -11.67 2.79
CA ALA A 23 26.05 -13.01 2.40
C ALA A 23 24.82 -13.47 3.19
N ILE A 24 24.75 -13.15 4.48
CA ILE A 24 23.58 -13.45 5.33
C ILE A 24 22.40 -12.58 4.90
N THR A 25 22.61 -11.29 4.69
CA THR A 25 21.56 -10.34 4.27
C THR A 25 20.94 -10.78 2.95
N GLU A 26 21.77 -11.06 1.95
CA GLU A 26 21.30 -11.43 0.62
C GLU A 26 20.57 -12.78 0.62
N LYS A 27 21.12 -13.78 1.31
CA LYS A 27 20.61 -15.16 1.23
C LYS A 27 19.45 -15.44 2.18
N PHE A 28 19.46 -14.89 3.38
CA PHE A 28 18.52 -15.25 4.45
C PHE A 28 17.57 -14.13 4.84
N ILE A 29 18.03 -12.89 4.92
CA ILE A 29 17.24 -11.77 5.43
C ILE A 29 16.36 -11.17 4.32
N TYR A 30 16.94 -10.95 3.14
CA TYR A 30 16.21 -10.38 2.02
C TYR A 30 14.92 -11.14 1.64
N PRO A 31 14.93 -12.48 1.47
CA PRO A 31 13.70 -13.22 1.18
C PRO A 31 12.65 -13.09 2.30
N VAL A 32 13.09 -13.14 3.56
CA VAL A 32 12.19 -13.00 4.73
C VAL A 32 11.55 -11.61 4.77
N VAL A 33 12.32 -10.56 4.48
CA VAL A 33 11.80 -9.19 4.40
C VAL A 33 10.74 -9.09 3.30
N ALA A 34 11.05 -9.60 2.12
CA ALA A 34 10.15 -9.57 0.98
C ALA A 34 8.83 -10.33 1.25
N ASP A 35 8.90 -11.48 1.92
CA ASP A 35 7.72 -12.28 2.27
C ASP A 35 6.89 -11.66 3.39
N ASN A 36 7.54 -10.97 4.35
CA ASN A 36 6.84 -10.33 5.48
C ASN A 36 6.20 -8.98 5.15
N THR A 37 6.35 -8.45 3.93
CA THR A 37 5.74 -7.17 3.53
C THR A 37 4.24 -7.13 3.73
N PHE A 38 3.58 -8.27 3.66
CA PHE A 38 2.12 -8.38 3.71
C PHE A 38 1.58 -8.77 5.08
N LEU A 39 2.40 -9.28 5.97
CA LEU A 39 1.99 -9.74 7.29
C LEU A 39 1.52 -8.62 8.23
N PRO A 40 2.12 -7.41 8.25
CA PRO A 40 1.69 -6.34 9.17
C PRO A 40 0.49 -5.54 8.70
N SER A 41 0.14 -5.55 7.41
CA SER A 41 -0.99 -4.80 6.88
C SER A 41 -1.92 -5.71 6.08
N ILE A 42 -3.09 -5.95 6.65
CA ILE A 42 -4.17 -6.74 6.00
C ILE A 42 -4.59 -6.12 4.68
N LEU A 43 -4.49 -4.78 4.57
CA LEU A 43 -4.85 -4.05 3.37
C LEU A 43 -3.93 -4.41 2.20
N PHE A 44 -2.62 -4.47 2.42
CA PHE A 44 -1.68 -4.91 1.38
C PHE A 44 -2.00 -6.32 0.90
N TRP A 45 -2.24 -7.25 1.83
CA TRP A 45 -2.62 -8.61 1.50
C TRP A 45 -3.93 -8.65 0.70
N ALA A 46 -4.96 -7.94 1.17
CA ALA A 46 -6.26 -7.91 0.52
C ALA A 46 -6.18 -7.32 -0.90
N MET A 47 -5.44 -6.23 -1.10
CA MET A 47 -5.24 -5.63 -2.42
C MET A 47 -4.44 -6.52 -3.37
N GLN A 48 -3.65 -7.45 -2.85
CA GLN A 48 -2.84 -8.36 -3.65
C GLN A 48 -3.45 -9.74 -3.87
N ARG A 49 -4.71 -9.94 -3.51
CA ARG A 49 -5.44 -11.19 -3.81
C ARG A 49 -5.37 -11.55 -5.30
N GLN A 50 -5.29 -10.56 -6.18
CA GLN A 50 -5.13 -10.74 -7.63
C GLN A 50 -3.67 -10.86 -8.08
N GLY A 51 -2.72 -10.97 -7.16
CA GLY A 51 -1.29 -11.07 -7.42
C GLY A 51 -0.54 -9.74 -7.26
N LYS A 52 0.76 -9.85 -7.01
CA LYS A 52 1.67 -8.69 -6.90
C LYS A 52 1.86 -8.06 -8.27
N LYS A 53 1.65 -6.75 -8.38
CA LYS A 53 1.88 -6.02 -9.62
C LYS A 53 3.25 -5.36 -9.60
N PHE A 54 4.04 -5.65 -10.62
CA PHE A 54 5.36 -5.08 -10.81
C PHE A 54 5.39 -4.24 -12.10
N GLY A 55 6.04 -3.07 -12.02
CA GLY A 55 6.27 -2.18 -13.14
C GLY A 55 7.74 -1.90 -13.34
N MET A 56 8.09 -1.41 -14.53
CA MET A 56 9.41 -0.87 -14.88
C MET A 56 9.20 0.36 -15.79
N GLY A 57 10.15 1.30 -15.74
CA GLY A 57 10.05 2.53 -16.52
C GLY A 57 9.01 3.50 -15.99
N GLU A 58 8.34 4.22 -16.88
CA GLU A 58 7.27 5.16 -16.51
C GLU A 58 5.99 4.42 -16.11
N LEU A 59 5.29 4.96 -15.11
CA LEU A 59 4.06 4.38 -14.58
C LEU A 59 2.86 5.08 -15.23
N ILE A 60 2.52 4.64 -16.44
CA ILE A 60 1.40 5.19 -17.21
C ILE A 60 0.32 4.15 -17.38
N TYR A 61 -0.90 4.46 -16.97
CA TYR A 61 -2.08 3.63 -17.16
C TYR A 61 -3.13 4.34 -18.01
N PRO A 62 -3.85 3.61 -18.87
CA PRO A 62 -5.00 4.18 -19.56
C PRO A 62 -6.18 4.32 -18.60
N ALA A 63 -6.72 5.51 -18.45
CA ALA A 63 -8.04 5.74 -17.88
C ALA A 63 -9.04 5.87 -19.01
N MET A 64 -10.09 5.08 -18.98
CA MET A 64 -11.10 5.05 -20.05
C MET A 64 -12.39 5.70 -19.57
N PHE A 65 -13.05 6.44 -20.45
CA PHE A 65 -14.44 6.81 -20.25
C PHE A 65 -15.33 5.57 -20.28
N MET A 66 -16.36 5.55 -19.47
CA MET A 66 -17.28 4.40 -19.44
C MET A 66 -18.18 4.33 -20.69
N GLU A 67 -18.44 5.48 -21.33
CA GLU A 67 -19.38 5.59 -22.41
C GLU A 67 -18.88 6.55 -23.49
N ASN A 68 -18.96 6.12 -24.74
CA ASN A 68 -18.75 6.97 -25.90
C ASN A 68 -20.12 7.37 -26.46
N LEU A 69 -20.49 8.63 -26.26
CA LEU A 69 -21.79 9.20 -26.67
C LEU A 69 -21.87 9.51 -28.18
N SER A 70 -20.84 9.21 -28.96
CA SER A 70 -20.82 9.47 -30.41
C SER A 70 -21.61 8.48 -31.26
N GLY A 71 -22.14 7.43 -30.67
CA GLY A 71 -22.94 6.40 -31.33
C GLY A 71 -24.41 6.41 -30.93
N GLY A 72 -25.27 5.81 -31.73
CA GLY A 72 -26.70 5.67 -31.43
C GLY A 72 -27.41 4.74 -32.36
N ALA A 73 -28.70 4.53 -32.15
CA ALA A 73 -29.55 3.82 -33.09
C ALA A 73 -29.75 4.66 -34.38
N TYR A 74 -29.70 4.04 -35.52
CA TYR A 74 -29.90 4.71 -36.80
C TYR A 74 -30.92 3.96 -37.68
N TYR A 75 -31.54 4.69 -38.59
CA TYR A 75 -32.37 4.11 -39.62
C TYR A 75 -31.56 4.02 -40.93
N GLY A 76 -31.65 2.93 -41.67
CA GLY A 76 -30.74 2.54 -42.75
C GLY A 76 -30.46 3.54 -43.88
N THR A 77 -31.13 4.69 -43.91
CA THR A 77 -30.93 5.77 -44.89
C THR A 77 -30.28 7.04 -44.30
N GLU A 78 -29.93 7.03 -43.01
CA GLU A 78 -29.32 8.19 -42.33
C GLU A 78 -27.82 8.29 -42.66
N ILE A 79 -27.34 9.52 -42.78
CA ILE A 79 -25.91 9.79 -42.92
C ILE A 79 -25.29 9.75 -41.53
N LEU A 80 -24.46 8.76 -41.27
CA LEU A 80 -23.70 8.63 -40.04
C LEU A 80 -22.54 9.62 -40.06
N THR A 81 -22.54 10.55 -39.11
CA THR A 81 -21.45 11.50 -38.94
C THR A 81 -20.33 10.87 -38.10
N PRO A 82 -19.16 10.58 -38.69
CA PRO A 82 -18.04 10.04 -37.91
C PRO A 82 -17.49 11.13 -36.98
N ASN A 83 -17.70 10.97 -35.68
CA ASN A 83 -17.10 11.83 -34.67
C ASN A 83 -15.94 11.06 -34.03
N VAL A 84 -14.73 11.59 -34.18
CA VAL A 84 -13.57 11.05 -33.47
C VAL A 84 -13.58 11.61 -32.07
N VAL A 85 -13.95 10.79 -31.09
CA VAL A 85 -13.91 11.14 -29.67
C VAL A 85 -12.77 10.37 -29.01
N ASP A 86 -11.87 11.11 -28.39
CA ASP A 86 -10.80 10.50 -27.60
C ASP A 86 -11.36 10.02 -26.27
N THR A 87 -11.44 8.72 -26.09
CA THR A 87 -12.04 8.07 -24.91
C THR A 87 -11.01 7.56 -23.91
N VAL A 88 -9.72 7.74 -24.18
CA VAL A 88 -8.63 7.26 -23.34
C VAL A 88 -7.75 8.43 -22.91
N THR A 89 -7.60 8.60 -21.61
CA THR A 89 -6.70 9.61 -21.03
C THR A 89 -5.59 8.87 -20.27
N PRO A 90 -4.31 9.21 -20.44
CA PRO A 90 -3.25 8.59 -19.66
C PRO A 90 -3.28 9.06 -18.21
N ILE A 91 -3.10 8.14 -17.27
CA ILE A 91 -2.81 8.42 -15.87
C ILE A 91 -1.31 8.36 -15.72
N ASP A 92 -0.67 9.49 -15.49
CA ASP A 92 0.77 9.59 -15.29
C ASP A 92 1.10 9.68 -13.80
N GLN A 93 1.90 8.74 -13.32
CA GLN A 93 2.33 8.68 -11.94
C GLN A 93 3.85 8.54 -11.84
N ARG A 94 4.41 9.07 -10.76
CA ARG A 94 5.84 8.98 -10.47
C ARG A 94 6.13 7.91 -9.45
N TRP A 95 7.21 7.17 -9.65
CA TRP A 95 7.75 6.26 -8.67
C TRP A 95 8.17 6.99 -7.40
N ARG A 96 7.92 6.38 -6.24
CA ARG A 96 8.25 6.93 -4.92
C ARG A 96 9.17 5.98 -4.18
N PRO A 97 10.46 6.32 -4.05
CA PRO A 97 11.42 5.52 -3.32
C PRO A 97 11.28 5.73 -1.81
N TYR A 98 11.33 4.66 -1.07
CA TYR A 98 11.37 4.63 0.39
C TYR A 98 12.63 3.92 0.83
N TYR A 99 13.21 4.37 1.94
CA TYR A 99 14.37 3.73 2.52
C TYR A 99 14.30 3.63 4.04
N GLN A 100 15.01 2.66 4.57
CA GLN A 100 15.27 2.52 5.99
C GLN A 100 16.74 2.23 6.20
N ASN A 101 17.38 3.06 7.02
CA ASN A 101 18.78 2.90 7.39
C ASN A 101 18.94 1.83 8.47
N VAL A 102 19.98 1.02 8.33
CA VAL A 102 20.46 0.06 9.32
C VAL A 102 21.88 0.44 9.68
N SER A 103 22.11 0.90 10.90
CA SER A 103 23.42 1.28 11.40
C SER A 103 23.82 0.46 12.61
N ILE A 104 25.02 -0.12 12.59
CA ILE A 104 25.54 -0.98 13.66
C ILE A 104 26.92 -0.46 14.09
N PRO A 105 27.08 0.02 15.33
CA PRO A 105 28.39 0.39 15.83
C PRO A 105 29.34 -0.80 15.86
N VAL A 106 30.54 -0.66 15.32
CA VAL A 106 31.55 -1.74 15.32
C VAL A 106 31.96 -2.12 16.75
N THR A 107 31.87 -1.18 17.69
CA THR A 107 32.10 -1.44 19.12
C THR A 107 31.15 -2.49 19.67
N ASP A 108 29.87 -2.43 19.32
CA ASP A 108 28.86 -3.40 19.78
C ASP A 108 29.13 -4.78 19.23
N ILE A 109 29.59 -4.86 17.99
CA ILE A 109 29.97 -6.13 17.36
C ILE A 109 31.21 -6.74 18.04
N VAL A 110 32.17 -5.89 18.43
CA VAL A 110 33.41 -6.34 19.13
C VAL A 110 33.10 -6.80 20.55
N LEU A 111 32.25 -6.06 21.28
CA LEU A 111 31.87 -6.42 22.65
C LEU A 111 31.00 -7.66 22.71
N ASN A 112 30.17 -7.91 21.68
CA ASN A 112 29.29 -9.07 21.60
C ASN A 112 29.82 -10.14 20.65
N ARG A 113 31.08 -10.44 20.67
CA ARG A 113 31.78 -11.31 19.70
C ARG A 113 31.18 -12.69 19.52
N GLY A 114 30.40 -13.19 20.47
CA GLY A 114 29.69 -14.48 20.40
C GLY A 114 28.29 -14.39 19.79
N SER A 115 27.67 -13.20 19.76
CA SER A 115 26.29 -12.96 19.34
C SER A 115 26.17 -11.94 18.20
N ALA A 116 27.25 -11.68 17.45
CA ALA A 116 27.25 -10.69 16.37
C ALA A 116 26.15 -10.94 15.31
N LEU A 117 25.84 -12.19 15.04
CA LEU A 117 24.77 -12.57 14.12
C LEU A 117 23.38 -12.21 14.68
N ASP A 118 23.18 -12.36 15.99
CA ASP A 118 21.91 -12.05 16.64
C ASP A 118 21.64 -10.54 16.62
N ILE A 119 22.69 -9.71 16.83
CA ILE A 119 22.58 -8.24 16.74
C ILE A 119 22.22 -7.81 15.32
N ILE A 120 22.86 -8.38 14.31
CA ILE A 120 22.58 -8.06 12.90
C ILE A 120 21.14 -8.43 12.57
N ASN A 121 20.71 -9.64 12.93
CA ASN A 121 19.36 -10.11 12.67
C ASN A 121 18.32 -9.24 13.38
N THR A 122 18.57 -8.88 14.65
CA THR A 122 17.67 -7.99 15.42
C THR A 122 17.53 -6.62 14.73
N LYS A 123 18.65 -6.03 14.29
CA LYS A 123 18.64 -4.74 13.59
C LYS A 123 17.92 -4.79 12.24
N TRP A 124 18.01 -5.89 11.52
CA TRP A 124 17.26 -6.09 10.29
C TRP A 124 15.76 -6.26 10.54
N ILE A 125 15.35 -7.00 11.56
CA ILE A 125 13.95 -7.14 11.95
C ILE A 125 13.38 -5.78 12.35
N GLU A 126 14.11 -5.00 13.15
CA GLU A 126 13.73 -3.62 13.53
C GLU A 126 13.56 -2.71 12.30
N ALA A 127 14.53 -2.73 11.38
CA ALA A 127 14.50 -1.93 10.17
C ALA A 127 13.33 -2.33 9.25
N THR A 128 13.11 -3.63 9.08
CA THR A 128 11.99 -4.15 8.31
C THR A 128 10.66 -3.69 8.88
N GLY A 129 10.46 -3.88 10.20
CA GLY A 129 9.25 -3.42 10.87
C GLY A 129 9.03 -1.92 10.73
N SER A 130 10.10 -1.13 10.86
CA SER A 130 10.05 0.33 10.69
C SER A 130 9.69 0.74 9.26
N LEU A 131 10.24 0.07 8.25
CA LEU A 131 9.90 0.33 6.85
C LEU A 131 8.42 -0.01 6.58
N LEU A 132 7.96 -1.17 7.02
CA LEU A 132 6.56 -1.59 6.85
C LEU A 132 5.57 -0.64 7.52
N MET A 133 5.93 -0.12 8.70
CA MET A 133 5.13 0.92 9.36
C MET A 133 5.07 2.22 8.57
N LYS A 134 6.20 2.64 7.95
CA LYS A 134 6.22 3.81 7.06
C LYS A 134 5.33 3.60 5.83
N LEU A 135 5.40 2.44 5.19
CA LEU A 135 4.57 2.10 4.05
C LEU A 135 3.08 2.09 4.42
N SER A 136 2.73 1.50 5.56
CA SER A 136 1.34 1.46 6.05
C SER A 136 0.79 2.86 6.36
N ARG A 137 1.61 3.74 6.95
CA ARG A 137 1.23 5.13 7.18
C ARG A 137 1.06 5.92 5.89
N ALA A 138 1.95 5.71 4.93
CA ALA A 138 1.90 6.37 3.63
C ALA A 138 0.61 6.05 2.86
N LEU A 139 0.06 4.82 3.00
CA LEU A 139 -1.23 4.44 2.40
C LEU A 139 -2.38 5.35 2.83
N TRP A 140 -2.35 5.86 4.06
CA TRP A 140 -3.45 6.58 4.70
C TRP A 140 -3.14 8.05 4.96
N HIS A 141 -2.08 8.59 4.37
CA HIS A 141 -1.64 9.97 4.62
C HIS A 141 -1.43 10.29 6.11
N GLN A 142 -0.88 9.35 6.88
CA GLN A 142 -0.61 9.53 8.31
C GLN A 142 0.79 10.12 8.57
N PRO A 143 0.94 11.09 9.49
CA PRO A 143 2.26 11.66 9.83
C PRO A 143 3.25 10.60 10.35
N PRO A 144 4.57 10.80 10.18
CA PRO A 144 5.26 11.92 9.53
C PRO A 144 5.35 11.70 8.02
N GLN A 145 4.91 12.68 7.25
CA GLN A 145 4.92 12.61 5.79
C GLN A 145 5.50 13.85 5.15
N ASN A 146 6.15 13.64 4.04
CA ASN A 146 6.52 14.70 3.10
C ASN A 146 5.61 14.58 1.88
N THR A 147 4.55 15.34 1.84
CA THR A 147 3.49 15.27 0.82
C THR A 147 3.97 15.33 -0.62
N SER A 148 5.16 15.88 -0.86
CA SER A 148 5.76 15.96 -2.20
C SER A 148 6.53 14.69 -2.60
N LEU A 149 6.96 13.88 -1.64
CA LEU A 149 7.78 12.68 -1.86
C LEU A 149 7.03 11.37 -1.60
N ASP A 150 5.89 11.43 -0.90
CA ASP A 150 5.08 10.25 -0.61
C ASP A 150 4.24 9.81 -1.81
N ILE A 151 3.73 8.59 -1.72
CA ILE A 151 2.82 8.02 -2.73
C ILE A 151 1.50 8.79 -2.81
N ASP A 152 0.79 8.59 -3.92
CA ASP A 152 -0.61 8.99 -4.04
C ASP A 152 -1.45 8.04 -3.19
N ASP A 153 -1.86 8.50 -2.01
CA ASP A 153 -2.52 7.71 -0.98
C ASP A 153 -3.97 7.34 -1.33
N ILE A 154 -4.55 6.43 -0.57
CA ILE A 154 -5.94 5.98 -0.75
C ILE A 154 -6.92 7.12 -0.48
N ASP A 155 -6.62 8.00 0.49
CA ASP A 155 -7.47 9.16 0.78
C ASP A 155 -7.55 10.10 -0.42
N SER A 156 -6.42 10.36 -1.06
CA SER A 156 -6.34 11.17 -2.27
C SER A 156 -7.08 10.54 -3.46
N TRP A 157 -7.03 9.22 -3.61
CA TRP A 157 -7.72 8.51 -4.68
C TRP A 157 -9.22 8.44 -4.47
N VAL A 158 -9.68 8.14 -3.25
CA VAL A 158 -11.05 7.72 -2.99
C VAL A 158 -11.87 8.78 -2.26
N PHE A 159 -11.30 9.48 -1.27
CA PHE A 159 -12.05 10.43 -0.45
C PHE A 159 -12.04 11.84 -1.04
N GLN A 160 -10.89 12.31 -1.51
CA GLN A 160 -10.76 13.64 -2.08
C GLN A 160 -11.34 13.67 -3.50
N GLN A 161 -12.23 14.67 -3.77
CA GLN A 161 -12.97 14.76 -5.02
C GLN A 161 -12.50 15.89 -5.94
N ALA A 162 -11.64 16.79 -5.46
CA ALA A 162 -11.25 18.01 -6.15
C ALA A 162 -9.73 18.22 -6.21
N ASN A 163 -8.95 17.16 -6.15
CA ASN A 163 -7.48 17.19 -6.25
C ASN A 163 -7.00 16.83 -7.67
N VAL A 164 -5.75 17.16 -7.95
CA VAL A 164 -5.05 16.70 -9.15
C VAL A 164 -4.33 15.40 -8.79
N ILE A 165 -4.63 14.32 -9.50
CA ILE A 165 -4.00 13.02 -9.28
C ILE A 165 -3.80 12.29 -10.61
N GLY A 166 -2.65 11.65 -10.78
CA GLY A 166 -2.31 11.00 -12.04
C GLY A 166 -2.30 11.94 -13.25
N GLY A 167 -1.98 13.23 -13.06
CA GLY A 167 -2.02 14.25 -14.10
C GLY A 167 -3.42 14.77 -14.45
N ILE A 168 -4.48 14.22 -13.85
CA ILE A 168 -5.88 14.59 -14.13
C ILE A 168 -6.42 15.49 -13.00
N ASP A 169 -6.88 16.68 -13.35
CA ASP A 169 -7.53 17.60 -12.42
C ASP A 169 -9.00 17.22 -12.25
N ARG A 170 -9.35 16.71 -11.08
CA ARG A 170 -10.72 16.29 -10.72
C ARG A 170 -11.62 17.42 -10.29
N SER A 171 -11.11 18.65 -10.11
CA SER A 171 -11.94 19.82 -9.83
C SER A 171 -12.76 20.25 -11.05
N VAL A 172 -12.26 19.96 -12.26
CA VAL A 172 -12.90 20.29 -13.53
C VAL A 172 -14.11 19.37 -13.76
N ALA A 173 -15.25 19.94 -14.13
CA ALA A 173 -16.49 19.20 -14.35
C ALA A 173 -16.37 18.14 -15.47
N ALA A 174 -15.59 18.43 -16.53
CA ALA A 174 -15.34 17.50 -17.63
C ALA A 174 -14.65 16.20 -17.15
N ASN A 175 -13.90 16.24 -16.04
CA ASN A 175 -13.20 15.09 -15.47
C ASN A 175 -14.01 14.38 -14.36
N SER A 176 -15.33 14.64 -14.28
CA SER A 176 -16.21 14.00 -13.27
C SER A 176 -16.25 12.48 -13.37
N TRP A 177 -15.97 11.94 -14.54
CA TRP A 177 -15.86 10.51 -14.81
C TRP A 177 -14.70 9.84 -14.06
N PHE A 178 -13.66 10.61 -13.69
CA PHE A 178 -12.48 10.15 -12.96
C PHE A 178 -12.55 10.44 -11.45
N LYS A 179 -13.73 10.60 -10.90
CA LYS A 179 -13.95 10.77 -9.45
C LYS A 179 -14.41 9.45 -8.83
N ALA A 180 -13.98 9.21 -7.60
CA ALA A 180 -14.60 8.17 -6.77
C ALA A 180 -16.03 8.59 -6.40
N GLN A 181 -16.79 7.67 -5.81
CA GLN A 181 -18.12 8.00 -5.30
C GLN A 181 -18.02 8.99 -4.16
N ALA A 182 -18.97 9.93 -4.09
CA ALA A 182 -19.00 10.89 -3.00
C ALA A 182 -19.06 10.18 -1.64
N PRO A 183 -18.33 10.66 -0.62
CA PRO A 183 -18.36 10.04 0.69
C PRO A 183 -19.78 10.00 1.26
N VAL A 184 -20.23 8.83 1.68
CA VAL A 184 -21.55 8.65 2.31
C VAL A 184 -21.44 9.07 3.78
N PRO A 185 -22.25 10.06 4.23
CA PRO A 185 -22.16 10.54 5.60
C PRO A 185 -22.80 9.55 6.58
N ALA A 186 -22.04 9.17 7.62
CA ALA A 186 -22.56 8.42 8.77
C ALA A 186 -23.13 9.35 9.87
N GLY A 187 -23.02 10.66 9.70
CA GLY A 187 -23.61 11.66 10.60
C GLY A 187 -22.91 11.80 11.96
N GLY A 188 -21.63 11.41 12.08
CA GLY A 188 -20.89 11.46 13.35
C GLY A 188 -21.30 10.36 14.34
N THR A 189 -21.97 9.33 13.86
CA THR A 189 -22.45 8.18 14.65
C THR A 189 -21.77 6.89 14.18
N ALA A 190 -22.04 5.78 14.89
CA ALA A 190 -21.58 4.47 14.43
C ALA A 190 -22.14 4.16 13.04
N LEU A 191 -21.30 3.55 12.20
CA LEU A 191 -21.74 3.10 10.88
C LEU A 191 -22.85 2.05 11.03
N THR A 192 -23.96 2.26 10.35
CA THR A 192 -25.09 1.32 10.33
C THR A 192 -25.07 0.49 9.03
N PRO A 193 -25.67 -0.72 9.03
CA PRO A 193 -25.80 -1.52 7.81
C PRO A 193 -26.51 -0.80 6.66
N VAL A 194 -27.47 0.09 6.99
CA VAL A 194 -28.20 0.87 5.99
C VAL A 194 -27.28 1.86 5.27
N VAL A 195 -26.46 2.58 6.03
CA VAL A 195 -25.48 3.54 5.49
C VAL A 195 -24.41 2.78 4.71
N ALA A 196 -23.95 1.65 5.22
CA ALA A 196 -22.98 0.81 4.52
C ALA A 196 -23.53 0.32 3.17
N ASN A 197 -24.77 -0.18 3.14
CA ASN A 197 -25.42 -0.63 1.89
C ASN A 197 -25.66 0.51 0.89
N SER A 198 -25.91 1.74 1.35
CA SER A 198 -26.08 2.87 0.43
C SER A 198 -24.79 3.18 -0.35
N ALA A 199 -23.62 3.06 0.27
CA ALA A 199 -22.34 3.22 -0.42
C ALA A 199 -22.08 2.09 -1.44
N PHE A 200 -22.40 0.84 -1.09
CA PHE A 200 -22.37 -0.26 -2.05
C PHE A 200 -23.31 -0.01 -3.24
N GLY A 201 -24.51 0.50 -2.97
CA GLY A 201 -25.48 0.86 -4.01
C GLY A 201 -24.96 1.96 -4.94
N LEU A 202 -24.27 2.97 -4.43
CA LEU A 202 -23.67 4.03 -5.24
C LEU A 202 -22.55 3.49 -6.16
N VAL A 203 -21.70 2.64 -5.66
CA VAL A 203 -20.64 2.00 -6.48
C VAL A 203 -21.26 1.05 -7.50
N GLY A 204 -22.26 0.26 -7.12
CA GLY A 204 -22.95 -0.70 -7.98
C GLY A 204 -23.72 -0.06 -9.16
N GLN A 205 -24.02 1.22 -9.12
CA GLN A 205 -24.67 1.93 -10.24
C GLN A 205 -23.83 1.98 -11.51
N PHE A 206 -22.51 1.83 -11.39
CA PHE A 206 -21.58 1.98 -12.51
C PHE A 206 -21.03 0.64 -13.05
N GLY A 207 -21.44 -0.47 -12.51
CA GLY A 207 -21.03 -1.80 -12.97
C GLY A 207 -21.30 -2.89 -11.93
N TYR A 208 -21.16 -4.14 -12.38
CA TYR A 208 -21.34 -5.31 -11.51
C TYR A 208 -20.10 -5.64 -10.65
N ASP A 209 -18.99 -4.91 -10.83
CA ASP A 209 -17.76 -5.09 -10.07
C ASP A 209 -17.90 -4.37 -8.72
N LEU A 210 -18.45 -5.03 -7.74
CA LEU A 210 -18.61 -4.51 -6.38
C LEU A 210 -17.27 -4.46 -5.64
N PRO A 211 -17.11 -3.56 -4.64
CA PRO A 211 -15.96 -3.54 -3.76
C PRO A 211 -15.75 -4.88 -3.05
N ASP A 212 -14.50 -5.29 -2.93
CA ASP A 212 -14.08 -6.53 -2.27
C ASP A 212 -13.37 -6.29 -0.93
N ILE A 213 -13.05 -5.04 -0.61
CA ILE A 213 -12.35 -4.64 0.61
C ILE A 213 -13.13 -3.52 1.28
N MET A 214 -13.41 -3.66 2.58
CA MET A 214 -13.93 -2.61 3.44
C MET A 214 -12.99 -2.42 4.61
N THR A 215 -12.50 -1.21 4.82
CA THR A 215 -11.61 -0.92 5.94
C THR A 215 -12.12 0.25 6.76
N LEU A 216 -12.04 0.09 8.08
CA LEU A 216 -12.53 1.03 9.08
C LEU A 216 -11.48 1.23 10.18
N PRO A 217 -11.49 2.38 10.88
CA PRO A 217 -10.77 2.52 12.14
C PRO A 217 -11.22 1.45 13.14
N PRO A 218 -10.35 0.97 14.04
CA PRO A 218 -10.69 -0.14 14.95
C PRO A 218 -11.95 0.10 15.77
N ILE A 219 -12.12 1.29 16.33
CA ILE A 219 -13.31 1.63 17.14
C ILE A 219 -14.58 1.53 16.29
N SER A 220 -14.57 2.17 15.11
CA SER A 220 -15.70 2.17 14.19
C SER A 220 -16.01 0.76 13.66
N PHE A 221 -14.98 -0.08 13.46
CA PHE A 221 -15.14 -1.47 13.06
C PHE A 221 -15.92 -2.27 14.11
N TYR A 222 -15.53 -2.20 15.39
CA TYR A 222 -16.22 -2.92 16.45
C TYR A 222 -17.63 -2.38 16.69
N ASN A 223 -17.84 -1.06 16.57
CA ASN A 223 -19.19 -0.48 16.63
C ASN A 223 -20.08 -0.99 15.48
N PHE A 224 -19.51 -1.08 14.28
CA PHE A 224 -20.19 -1.64 13.12
C PHE A 224 -20.52 -3.14 13.33
N GLN A 225 -19.56 -3.92 13.81
CA GLN A 225 -19.77 -5.33 14.15
C GLN A 225 -20.89 -5.50 15.19
N ASN A 226 -20.92 -4.65 16.22
CA ASN A 226 -21.96 -4.70 17.25
C ASN A 226 -23.36 -4.39 16.68
N SER A 227 -23.48 -3.60 15.60
CA SER A 227 -24.77 -3.32 14.97
C SER A 227 -25.42 -4.55 14.34
N PHE A 228 -24.65 -5.63 14.11
CA PHE A 228 -25.13 -6.90 13.56
C PHE A 228 -25.45 -7.95 14.62
N THR A 229 -25.04 -7.78 15.88
CA THR A 229 -25.16 -8.82 16.92
C THR A 229 -26.60 -9.31 17.16
N GLN A 230 -27.59 -8.52 16.77
CA GLN A 230 -29.00 -8.92 16.85
C GLN A 230 -29.51 -9.68 15.61
N LEU A 231 -28.77 -9.70 14.48
CA LEU A 231 -29.25 -10.18 13.19
C LEU A 231 -28.44 -11.36 12.61
N ILE A 232 -27.24 -11.62 13.11
CA ILE A 232 -26.36 -12.63 12.50
C ILE A 232 -26.11 -13.80 13.46
N ARG A 233 -26.57 -14.97 13.07
CA ARG A 233 -25.90 -16.22 13.47
C ARG A 233 -24.51 -16.17 12.86
N TYR A 234 -23.48 -16.15 13.70
CA TYR A 234 -22.11 -16.34 13.29
C TYR A 234 -21.98 -17.70 12.59
N THR A 235 -22.19 -17.76 11.31
CA THR A 235 -21.66 -18.82 10.51
C THR A 235 -20.18 -18.51 10.32
N ASN A 236 -19.36 -19.19 11.10
CA ASN A 236 -17.91 -19.28 10.86
C ASN A 236 -17.67 -20.02 9.52
N ASN A 237 -18.14 -19.49 8.42
CA ASN A 237 -17.68 -19.91 7.11
C ASN A 237 -16.32 -19.24 6.87
N ILE A 238 -15.32 -19.88 7.43
CA ILE A 238 -13.90 -19.64 7.19
C ILE A 238 -13.63 -20.04 5.74
N GLN A 239 -14.07 -19.23 4.80
CA GLN A 239 -13.72 -19.44 3.39
C GLN A 239 -12.44 -18.70 2.99
N ASP A 240 -11.89 -17.87 3.87
CA ASP A 240 -10.64 -17.16 3.64
C ASP A 240 -9.54 -17.63 4.58
N GLU A 241 -9.07 -18.87 4.37
CA GLU A 241 -7.92 -19.44 5.09
C GLU A 241 -6.67 -18.53 5.01
N GLY A 242 -6.52 -17.78 3.92
CA GLY A 242 -5.41 -16.85 3.74
C GLY A 242 -5.40 -15.68 4.71
N ALA A 243 -6.57 -15.11 5.05
CA ALA A 243 -6.66 -14.02 6.03
C ALA A 243 -6.35 -14.52 7.45
N MET A 244 -6.75 -15.75 7.77
CA MET A 244 -6.40 -16.38 9.05
C MET A 244 -4.92 -16.76 9.13
N GLN A 245 -4.32 -17.25 8.04
CA GLN A 245 -2.88 -17.53 7.96
C GLN A 245 -2.04 -16.26 8.11
N ALA A 246 -2.54 -15.12 7.64
CA ALA A 246 -1.92 -13.82 7.87
C ALA A 246 -2.02 -13.31 9.32
N GLY A 247 -2.62 -14.07 10.24
CA GLY A 247 -2.69 -13.74 11.68
C GLY A 247 -3.81 -12.78 12.07
N PHE A 248 -4.71 -12.44 11.16
CA PHE A 248 -5.82 -11.52 11.42
C PHE A 248 -7.09 -12.28 11.85
N ARG A 249 -7.39 -12.21 13.14
CA ARG A 249 -8.55 -12.92 13.73
C ARG A 249 -9.85 -12.12 13.73
N SER A 250 -9.78 -10.82 13.45
CA SER A 250 -10.95 -9.92 13.50
C SER A 250 -11.30 -9.43 12.09
N HIS A 251 -12.05 -10.22 11.36
CA HIS A 251 -12.63 -9.83 10.07
C HIS A 251 -13.99 -10.50 9.90
N PHE A 252 -14.84 -9.90 9.08
CA PHE A 252 -16.09 -10.50 8.63
C PHE A 252 -16.39 -10.05 7.21
N ILE A 253 -17.27 -10.76 6.53
CA ILE A 253 -17.68 -10.41 5.16
C ILE A 253 -19.00 -9.64 5.26
N PHE A 254 -19.01 -8.46 4.68
CA PHE A 254 -20.20 -7.65 4.52
C PHE A 254 -20.49 -7.47 3.02
N ASN A 255 -21.65 -7.98 2.57
CA ASN A 255 -21.95 -8.16 1.14
C ASN A 255 -20.83 -8.94 0.44
N THR A 256 -20.08 -8.31 -0.47
CA THR A 256 -18.96 -8.90 -1.19
C THR A 256 -17.59 -8.53 -0.61
N ALA A 257 -17.56 -7.58 0.35
CA ALA A 257 -16.33 -7.00 0.87
C ALA A 257 -15.86 -7.69 2.15
N LEU A 258 -14.57 -7.97 2.20
CA LEU A 258 -13.88 -8.35 3.43
C LEU A 258 -13.70 -7.10 4.30
N CYS A 259 -14.39 -7.07 5.44
CA CYS A 259 -14.33 -5.97 6.39
C CYS A 259 -13.30 -6.26 7.47
N PHE A 260 -12.36 -5.32 7.69
CA PHE A 260 -11.33 -5.45 8.72
C PHE A 260 -10.96 -4.11 9.35
N PRO A 261 -10.47 -4.11 10.61
CA PRO A 261 -9.95 -2.92 11.25
C PRO A 261 -8.53 -2.63 10.79
N ASP A 262 -8.24 -1.38 10.45
CA ASP A 262 -6.88 -0.92 10.20
C ASP A 262 -6.57 0.28 11.12
N PRO A 263 -5.54 0.20 11.97
CA PRO A 263 -5.21 1.28 12.93
C PRO A 263 -4.69 2.55 12.26
N PHE A 264 -4.30 2.48 10.99
CA PHE A 264 -3.79 3.63 10.25
C PHE A 264 -4.88 4.38 9.47
N VAL A 265 -6.08 3.85 9.38
CA VAL A 265 -7.21 4.57 8.77
C VAL A 265 -7.52 5.82 9.57
N PRO A 266 -7.66 7.01 8.93
CA PRO A 266 -8.01 8.23 9.62
C PRO A 266 -9.34 8.09 10.37
N THR A 267 -9.38 8.59 11.61
CA THR A 267 -10.63 8.61 12.40
C THR A 267 -11.73 9.39 11.68
N GLY A 268 -12.92 8.90 11.77
CA GLY A 268 -14.08 9.52 11.12
C GLY A 268 -14.22 9.16 9.63
N LYS A 269 -13.36 8.33 9.08
CA LYS A 269 -13.43 7.88 7.68
C LYS A 269 -13.50 6.36 7.58
N GLY A 270 -14.10 5.88 6.52
CA GLY A 270 -14.09 4.47 6.14
C GLY A 270 -14.01 4.34 4.63
N TYR A 271 -13.50 3.23 4.14
CA TYR A 271 -13.24 3.06 2.71
C TYR A 271 -13.78 1.72 2.22
N LEU A 272 -14.38 1.79 1.02
CA LEU A 272 -14.76 0.65 0.21
C LEU A 272 -13.87 0.61 -1.02
N LEU A 273 -13.05 -0.39 -1.14
CA LEU A 273 -12.05 -0.51 -2.18
C LEU A 273 -12.34 -1.72 -3.06
N ASN A 274 -12.00 -1.59 -4.33
CA ASN A 274 -12.02 -2.68 -5.27
C ASN A 274 -10.59 -2.98 -5.73
N SER A 275 -10.05 -4.11 -5.29
CA SER A 275 -8.66 -4.51 -5.54
C SER A 275 -8.32 -4.70 -7.03
N LYS A 276 -9.33 -4.83 -7.88
CA LYS A 276 -9.16 -4.90 -9.32
C LYS A 276 -8.73 -3.56 -9.92
N TYR A 277 -9.23 -2.45 -9.37
CA TYR A 277 -9.03 -1.11 -9.91
C TYR A 277 -8.05 -0.26 -9.09
N ILE A 278 -7.90 -0.51 -7.79
CA ILE A 278 -6.93 0.16 -6.94
C ILE A 278 -5.96 -0.87 -6.36
N PHE A 279 -4.68 -0.66 -6.58
CA PHE A 279 -3.65 -1.63 -6.20
C PHE A 279 -2.27 -0.98 -6.04
N PRO A 280 -1.42 -1.53 -5.16
CA PRO A 280 -0.02 -1.15 -5.06
C PRO A 280 0.76 -1.71 -6.25
N VAL A 281 1.67 -0.91 -6.80
CA VAL A 281 2.61 -1.32 -7.84
C VAL A 281 4.02 -1.13 -7.33
N TRP A 282 4.84 -2.17 -7.49
CA TRP A 282 6.22 -2.21 -7.04
C TRP A 282 7.18 -2.07 -8.21
N HIS A 283 8.26 -1.33 -8.02
CA HIS A 283 9.30 -1.29 -9.02
C HIS A 283 10.11 -2.58 -9.00
N ARG A 284 10.22 -3.24 -10.16
CA ARG A 284 10.80 -4.60 -10.23
C ARG A 284 12.27 -4.68 -9.80
N ALA A 285 13.05 -3.65 -10.11
CA ALA A 285 14.48 -3.61 -9.80
C ALA A 285 14.76 -3.12 -8.37
N ASP A 286 13.76 -2.55 -7.68
CA ASP A 286 13.93 -1.93 -6.36
C ASP A 286 12.85 -2.41 -5.39
N TYR A 287 12.64 -3.73 -5.35
CA TYR A 287 11.68 -4.38 -4.48
C TYR A 287 12.39 -4.97 -3.27
N PHE A 288 12.44 -4.22 -2.16
CA PHE A 288 13.13 -4.57 -0.91
C PHE A 288 14.60 -4.94 -1.11
N VAL A 289 15.33 -4.10 -1.83
CA VAL A 289 16.76 -4.28 -2.09
C VAL A 289 17.57 -3.73 -0.91
N CYS A 290 18.58 -4.50 -0.49
CA CYS A 290 19.50 -4.11 0.56
C CYS A 290 20.85 -3.76 -0.03
N ASP A 291 21.40 -2.61 0.35
CA ASP A 291 22.79 -2.30 0.03
C ASP A 291 23.76 -3.14 0.87
N PRO A 292 24.94 -3.44 0.34
CA PRO A 292 25.99 -4.04 1.14
C PRO A 292 26.40 -3.11 2.29
N PHE A 293 26.79 -3.70 3.43
CA PHE A 293 27.32 -2.93 4.54
C PHE A 293 28.60 -2.22 4.15
N ILE A 294 28.65 -0.92 4.39
CA ILE A 294 29.81 -0.06 4.19
C ILE A 294 30.19 0.62 5.51
N GLN A 295 31.47 0.89 5.70
CA GLN A 295 31.94 1.73 6.81
C GLN A 295 32.33 3.10 6.27
N PRO A 296 31.65 4.18 6.67
CA PRO A 296 32.06 5.53 6.35
C PRO A 296 33.46 5.84 6.89
N SER A 297 34.25 6.63 6.15
CA SER A 297 35.65 6.91 6.50
C SER A 297 35.82 7.70 7.81
N ASN A 298 34.80 8.42 8.22
CA ASN A 298 34.80 9.29 9.41
C ASN A 298 34.11 8.69 10.63
N GLN A 299 33.57 7.46 10.52
CA GLN A 299 32.81 6.84 11.59
C GLN A 299 33.09 5.35 11.70
N ARG A 300 33.15 4.86 12.95
CA ARG A 300 33.31 3.42 13.21
C ARG A 300 31.93 2.74 13.35
N VAL A 301 31.14 2.84 12.28
CA VAL A 301 29.80 2.28 12.18
C VAL A 301 29.66 1.55 10.83
N LEU A 302 29.04 0.40 10.83
CA LEU A 302 28.61 -0.29 9.61
C LEU A 302 27.20 0.20 9.26
N VAL A 303 27.04 0.66 8.03
CA VAL A 303 25.79 1.23 7.54
C VAL A 303 25.33 0.47 6.31
N SER A 304 24.07 0.12 6.29
CA SER A 304 23.36 -0.43 5.14
C SER A 304 21.98 0.23 5.04
N ASN A 305 21.40 0.23 3.86
CA ASN A 305 20.05 0.74 3.66
C ASN A 305 19.18 -0.33 2.99
N LEU A 306 17.95 -0.40 3.44
CA LEU A 306 16.88 -1.16 2.81
C LEU A 306 16.04 -0.22 1.97
N TYR A 307 15.92 -0.50 0.68
CA TYR A 307 15.15 0.32 -0.26
C TYR A 307 13.92 -0.42 -0.77
N THR A 308 12.89 0.34 -1.05
CA THR A 308 11.77 -0.13 -1.84
C THR A 308 11.16 1.05 -2.60
N THR A 309 10.84 0.84 -3.87
CA THR A 309 10.20 1.84 -4.70
C THR A 309 8.83 1.33 -5.13
N TRP A 310 7.79 2.11 -4.86
CA TRP A 310 6.42 1.72 -5.12
C TRP A 310 5.52 2.94 -5.37
N GLN A 311 4.29 2.66 -5.81
CA GLN A 311 3.23 3.67 -5.95
C GLN A 311 1.87 3.00 -5.78
N MET A 312 0.89 3.75 -5.29
CA MET A 312 -0.51 3.34 -5.31
C MET A 312 -1.14 3.81 -6.61
N SER A 313 -1.66 2.87 -7.39
CA SER A 313 -2.30 3.16 -8.67
C SER A 313 -3.79 2.83 -8.64
N CYS A 314 -4.59 3.69 -9.27
CA CYS A 314 -6.02 3.46 -9.44
C CYS A 314 -6.41 3.76 -10.89
N ILE A 315 -6.91 2.73 -11.59
CA ILE A 315 -7.34 2.85 -12.98
C ILE A 315 -8.74 3.45 -13.07
N SER A 316 -9.63 3.08 -12.13
CA SER A 316 -11.00 3.57 -12.09
C SER A 316 -11.40 3.95 -10.66
N PRO A 317 -11.21 5.21 -10.25
CA PRO A 317 -11.60 5.66 -8.91
C PRO A 317 -13.10 5.47 -8.64
N ARG A 318 -13.95 5.56 -9.65
CA ARG A 318 -15.41 5.44 -9.57
C ARG A 318 -15.91 4.12 -8.97
N MET A 319 -15.09 3.04 -9.09
CA MET A 319 -15.39 1.71 -8.53
C MET A 319 -15.05 1.58 -7.05
N ASN A 320 -14.68 2.70 -6.42
CA ASN A 320 -14.38 2.78 -5.00
C ASN A 320 -15.34 3.77 -4.33
N GLY A 321 -15.60 3.54 -3.04
CA GLY A 321 -16.44 4.38 -2.22
C GLY A 321 -15.79 4.72 -0.89
N SER A 322 -16.40 5.66 -0.17
CA SER A 322 -15.93 6.04 1.16
C SER A 322 -17.07 6.46 2.05
N TYR A 323 -16.80 6.47 3.35
CA TYR A 323 -17.70 6.97 4.39
C TYR A 323 -17.07 8.16 5.09
N SER A 324 -17.87 9.10 5.53
CA SER A 324 -17.46 10.24 6.33
C SER A 324 -18.23 10.32 7.65
N GLY A 325 -17.59 10.85 8.70
CA GLY A 325 -18.21 10.99 10.02
C GLY A 325 -18.55 9.66 10.68
N VAL A 326 -17.68 8.65 10.54
CA VAL A 326 -17.80 7.32 11.14
C VAL A 326 -17.11 7.31 12.50
N ASN A 327 -17.84 7.04 13.58
CA ASN A 327 -17.34 6.98 14.97
C ASN A 327 -17.50 5.59 15.58
#